data_2044a40d766cc3824d6ee982ff1934be
#
_entry.id   2044a40d766cc3824d6ee982ff1934be
#
_cell.length_a   1.000
_cell.length_b   1.000
_cell.length_c   1.000
_cell.angle_alpha   90.00
_cell.angle_beta   90.00
_cell.angle_gamma   90.00
#
_symmetry.space_group_name_H-M   'P 1'
#
loop_
_entity.id
_entity.type
_entity.pdbx_description
1 polymer ?
#
loop_
_entity_poly.entity_id
_entity_poly.type
_entity_poly.pdbx_seq_one_letter_code
_entity_poly.pdbx_strand_id
1 'polypeptide(L)'
;MEQQQKELRIGGKIDSKRLTDLEGEYEMAKNYKYKKTIIADIDELVKTRIIVLRAANKLSNDVDMSLVEKESYEYYKSALETGEHVAYLVYDNGAFVGAGGVSFYQVMPTYHNPTGKKAYIMNMYTNPAYRRKGIAYQTLNLLVADAKNKGIDAISLEATEMGRPLYEKFGFTGMNDEMELKKSV
;
A
#
# COMPACT_ATOMS: atom_id res chain seq x y z
N MET A 1 -20.76 -15.50 -7.95
CA MET A 1 -21.30 -14.12 -8.03
C MET A 1 -22.53 -13.88 -7.14
N GLU A 2 -23.47 -14.80 -7.00
CA GLU A 2 -24.62 -14.63 -6.11
C GLU A 2 -24.31 -14.66 -4.59
N GLN A 3 -23.27 -15.31 -4.17
CA GLN A 3 -22.90 -15.41 -2.75
C GLN A 3 -22.28 -14.14 -2.18
N GLN A 4 -21.58 -13.34 -2.99
CA GLN A 4 -21.00 -12.03 -2.60
C GLN A 4 -22.07 -10.93 -2.48
N GLN A 5 -23.20 -11.07 -3.14
CA GLN A 5 -24.32 -10.11 -3.02
C GLN A 5 -25.16 -10.31 -1.74
N LYS A 6 -25.02 -11.43 -1.05
CA LYS A 6 -25.83 -11.75 0.14
C LYS A 6 -25.24 -11.20 1.46
N GLU A 7 -23.95 -10.90 1.52
CA GLU A 7 -23.28 -10.38 2.73
C GLU A 7 -23.35 -8.85 2.89
N LEU A 8 -23.82 -8.12 1.88
CA LEU A 8 -24.00 -6.66 1.91
C LEU A 8 -25.37 -6.18 2.45
N ARG A 9 -26.16 -7.09 3.04
CA ARG A 9 -27.47 -6.77 3.63
C ARG A 9 -27.44 -6.73 5.15
N ILE A 10 -26.60 -5.90 5.74
CA ILE A 10 -26.74 -5.56 7.16
C ILE A 10 -26.89 -4.03 7.26
N GLY A 11 -28.16 -3.61 7.35
CA GLY A 11 -28.63 -2.41 8.05
C GLY A 11 -28.04 -1.06 7.64
N GLY A 12 -28.37 -0.54 6.47
CA GLY A 12 -28.17 0.86 6.09
C GLY A 12 -28.52 1.05 4.63
N LYS A 13 -29.34 2.04 4.30
CA LYS A 13 -29.56 2.46 2.91
C LYS A 13 -28.21 2.81 2.31
N ILE A 14 -27.69 1.94 1.43
CA ILE A 14 -26.48 2.25 0.67
C ILE A 14 -26.87 3.40 -0.26
N ASP A 15 -26.20 4.54 -0.08
CA ASP A 15 -26.38 5.69 -0.95
C ASP A 15 -25.99 5.28 -2.38
N SER A 16 -26.96 5.29 -3.28
CA SER A 16 -26.77 4.90 -4.69
C SER A 16 -25.67 5.73 -5.37
N LYS A 17 -25.46 6.96 -4.91
CA LYS A 17 -24.38 7.83 -5.37
C LYS A 17 -23.01 7.29 -4.98
N ARG A 18 -22.88 6.71 -3.77
CA ARG A 18 -21.65 6.11 -3.28
C ARG A 18 -21.28 4.83 -4.04
N LEU A 19 -22.28 4.05 -4.47
CA LEU A 19 -22.07 2.86 -5.32
C LEU A 19 -21.61 3.26 -6.73
N THR A 20 -22.24 4.25 -7.37
CA THR A 20 -21.84 4.75 -8.68
C THR A 20 -20.46 5.40 -8.67
N ASP A 21 -20.09 6.11 -7.60
CA ASP A 21 -18.76 6.68 -7.45
C ASP A 21 -17.69 5.57 -7.28
N LEU A 22 -18.00 4.50 -6.55
CA LEU A 22 -17.11 3.34 -6.39
C LEU A 22 -16.98 2.52 -7.67
N GLU A 23 -18.07 2.32 -8.40
CA GLU A 23 -18.06 1.61 -9.69
C GLU A 23 -17.31 2.42 -10.76
N GLY A 24 -17.48 3.74 -10.81
CA GLY A 24 -16.73 4.61 -11.71
C GLY A 24 -15.24 4.64 -11.42
N GLU A 25 -14.84 4.68 -10.14
CA GLU A 25 -13.44 4.57 -9.73
C GLU A 25 -12.83 3.18 -10.05
N TYR A 26 -13.62 2.12 -9.91
CA TYR A 26 -13.21 0.76 -10.25
C TYR A 26 -13.04 0.56 -11.76
N GLU A 27 -13.93 1.12 -12.58
CA GLU A 27 -13.81 1.08 -14.05
C GLU A 27 -12.63 1.90 -14.56
N MET A 28 -12.34 3.08 -13.97
CA MET A 28 -11.17 3.88 -14.32
C MET A 28 -9.85 3.18 -13.96
N ALA A 29 -9.81 2.41 -12.88
CA ALA A 29 -8.62 1.64 -12.47
C ALA A 29 -8.42 0.35 -13.29
N LYS A 30 -9.41 -0.08 -14.06
CA LYS A 30 -9.43 -1.35 -14.79
C LYS A 30 -8.44 -1.43 -15.95
N ASN A 31 -8.00 -0.29 -16.44
CA ASN A 31 -7.08 -0.19 -17.59
C ASN A 31 -5.59 -0.22 -17.19
N TYR A 32 -5.26 -0.21 -15.90
CA TYR A 32 -3.88 -0.25 -15.44
C TYR A 32 -3.44 -1.67 -15.12
N LYS A 33 -2.19 -2.01 -15.47
CA LYS A 33 -1.58 -3.28 -15.12
C LYS A 33 -1.00 -3.23 -13.72
N TYR A 34 -1.60 -3.95 -12.78
CA TYR A 34 -1.08 -4.16 -11.43
C TYR A 34 -0.22 -5.41 -11.40
N LYS A 35 1.08 -5.24 -11.35
CA LYS A 35 2.05 -6.35 -11.33
C LYS A 35 2.44 -6.63 -9.88
N LYS A 36 2.00 -7.77 -9.35
CA LYS A 36 2.56 -8.31 -8.10
C LYS A 36 4.00 -8.74 -8.38
N THR A 37 4.94 -8.20 -7.61
CA THR A 37 6.36 -8.42 -7.87
C THR A 37 6.86 -9.72 -7.23
N ILE A 38 7.89 -10.28 -7.83
CA ILE A 38 8.62 -11.47 -7.39
C ILE A 38 10.10 -11.14 -7.26
N ILE A 39 10.91 -12.10 -6.78
CA ILE A 39 12.35 -11.91 -6.61
C ILE A 39 13.08 -11.48 -7.89
N ALA A 40 12.63 -11.93 -9.05
CA ALA A 40 13.19 -11.53 -10.34
C ALA A 40 12.96 -10.05 -10.69
N ASP A 41 12.09 -9.36 -9.97
CA ASP A 41 11.75 -7.94 -10.20
C ASP A 41 12.51 -6.99 -9.25
N ILE A 42 13.50 -7.51 -8.51
CA ILE A 42 14.14 -6.77 -7.42
C ILE A 42 14.79 -5.46 -7.90
N ASP A 43 15.46 -5.47 -9.05
CA ASP A 43 16.10 -4.28 -9.61
C ASP A 43 15.08 -3.19 -9.96
N GLU A 44 13.92 -3.61 -10.50
CA GLU A 44 12.81 -2.71 -10.81
C GLU A 44 12.16 -2.14 -9.53
N LEU A 45 12.02 -2.97 -8.49
CA LEU A 45 11.53 -2.54 -7.19
C LEU A 45 12.45 -1.49 -6.56
N VAL A 46 13.75 -1.73 -6.57
CA VAL A 46 14.75 -0.79 -6.02
C VAL A 46 14.72 0.52 -6.79
N LYS A 47 14.77 0.47 -8.12
CA LYS A 47 14.70 1.66 -8.97
C LYS A 47 13.43 2.48 -8.71
N THR A 48 12.27 1.84 -8.64
CA THR A 48 11.01 2.52 -8.39
C THR A 48 10.91 3.03 -6.95
N ARG A 49 11.52 2.33 -5.96
CA ARG A 49 11.63 2.80 -4.58
C ARG A 49 12.35 4.13 -4.48
N ILE A 50 13.45 4.31 -5.18
CA ILE A 50 14.19 5.59 -5.21
C ILE A 50 13.33 6.72 -5.80
N ILE A 51 12.59 6.45 -6.89
CA ILE A 51 11.64 7.42 -7.47
C ILE A 51 10.59 7.85 -6.43
N VAL A 52 10.01 6.88 -5.73
CA VAL A 52 8.97 7.14 -4.72
C VAL A 52 9.52 7.94 -3.55
N LEU A 53 10.71 7.59 -3.04
CA LEU A 53 11.35 8.29 -1.92
C LEU A 53 11.69 9.74 -2.28
N ARG A 54 12.24 9.99 -3.49
CA ARG A 54 12.51 11.34 -3.96
C ARG A 54 11.23 12.16 -4.03
N ALA A 55 10.16 11.59 -4.60
CA ALA A 55 8.87 12.26 -4.71
C ALA A 55 8.25 12.57 -3.34
N ALA A 56 8.28 11.61 -2.40
CA ALA A 56 7.69 11.76 -1.07
C ALA A 56 8.42 12.81 -0.22
N ASN A 57 9.75 12.86 -0.32
CA ASN A 57 10.58 13.75 0.47
C ASN A 57 10.98 15.03 -0.26
N LYS A 58 10.49 15.24 -1.49
CA LYS A 58 10.82 16.39 -2.34
C LYS A 58 12.34 16.55 -2.55
N LEU A 59 13.05 15.42 -2.71
CA LEU A 59 14.49 15.40 -2.91
C LEU A 59 14.84 15.66 -4.37
N SER A 60 15.88 16.45 -4.60
CA SER A 60 16.46 16.67 -5.92
C SER A 60 17.26 15.45 -6.40
N ASN A 61 17.61 15.42 -7.68
CA ASN A 61 18.29 14.26 -8.28
C ASN A 61 19.77 14.13 -7.85
N ASP A 62 20.37 15.18 -7.34
CA ASP A 62 21.76 15.23 -6.85
C ASP A 62 21.92 14.68 -5.42
N VAL A 63 20.83 14.48 -4.68
CA VAL A 63 20.91 13.85 -3.36
C VAL A 63 21.38 12.40 -3.53
N ASP A 64 22.47 12.04 -2.84
CA ASP A 64 22.97 10.67 -2.83
C ASP A 64 22.00 9.71 -2.15
N MET A 65 21.56 8.70 -2.88
CA MET A 65 20.64 7.65 -2.41
C MET A 65 21.30 6.26 -2.46
N SER A 66 22.59 6.17 -2.69
CA SER A 66 23.32 4.90 -2.90
C SER A 66 23.17 3.95 -1.72
N LEU A 67 23.25 4.46 -0.49
CA LEU A 67 23.03 3.66 0.71
C LEU A 67 21.60 3.13 0.80
N VAL A 68 20.61 3.99 0.53
CA VAL A 68 19.19 3.59 0.56
C VAL A 68 18.89 2.58 -0.54
N GLU A 69 19.50 2.73 -1.72
CA GLU A 69 19.38 1.80 -2.84
C GLU A 69 19.92 0.42 -2.46
N LYS A 70 21.14 0.37 -1.92
CA LYS A 70 21.77 -0.89 -1.44
C LYS A 70 20.93 -1.57 -0.36
N GLU A 71 20.54 -0.84 0.68
CA GLU A 71 19.76 -1.40 1.79
C GLU A 71 18.34 -1.82 1.33
N SER A 72 17.76 -1.12 0.35
CA SER A 72 16.49 -1.54 -0.26
C SER A 72 16.63 -2.85 -1.03
N TYR A 73 17.74 -3.05 -1.74
CA TYR A 73 18.02 -4.29 -2.46
C TYR A 73 18.10 -5.47 -1.49
N GLU A 74 18.92 -5.37 -0.45
CA GLU A 74 19.08 -6.43 0.56
C GLU A 74 17.76 -6.72 1.28
N TYR A 75 17.00 -5.68 1.62
CA TYR A 75 15.68 -5.83 2.22
C TYR A 75 14.72 -6.61 1.30
N TYR A 76 14.57 -6.19 0.04
CA TYR A 76 13.67 -6.87 -0.89
C TYR A 76 14.11 -8.31 -1.16
N LYS A 77 15.40 -8.56 -1.29
CA LYS A 77 15.96 -9.90 -1.50
C LYS A 77 15.51 -10.84 -0.38
N SER A 78 15.74 -10.47 0.87
CA SER A 78 15.33 -11.28 2.02
C SER A 78 13.81 -11.38 2.15
N ALA A 79 13.11 -10.25 2.13
CA ALA A 79 11.69 -10.19 2.46
C ALA A 79 10.78 -10.80 1.39
N LEU A 80 11.19 -10.80 0.11
CA LEU A 80 10.46 -11.49 -0.95
C LEU A 80 10.67 -13.01 -0.89
N GLU A 81 11.88 -13.48 -0.55
CA GLU A 81 12.18 -14.90 -0.38
C GLU A 81 11.40 -15.51 0.80
N THR A 82 11.33 -14.79 1.92
CA THR A 82 10.61 -15.24 3.12
C THR A 82 9.10 -15.00 3.05
N GLY A 83 8.64 -14.23 2.07
CA GLY A 83 7.23 -13.81 1.95
C GLY A 83 6.81 -12.80 3.02
N GLU A 84 7.77 -12.10 3.62
CA GLU A 84 7.56 -11.01 4.60
C GLU A 84 7.28 -9.66 3.94
N HIS A 85 7.33 -9.60 2.61
CA HIS A 85 6.95 -8.42 1.83
C HIS A 85 6.14 -8.80 0.61
N VAL A 86 5.16 -7.97 0.28
CA VAL A 86 4.45 -7.98 -1.00
C VAL A 86 4.44 -6.57 -1.55
N ALA A 87 4.76 -6.43 -2.83
CA ALA A 87 4.68 -5.17 -3.53
C ALA A 87 3.95 -5.28 -4.86
N TYR A 88 3.30 -4.19 -5.25
CA TYR A 88 2.70 -4.00 -6.56
C TYR A 88 3.35 -2.80 -7.26
N LEU A 89 3.72 -3.01 -8.52
CA LEU A 89 4.07 -1.95 -9.45
C LEU A 89 2.93 -1.78 -10.44
N VAL A 90 2.55 -0.53 -10.71
CA VAL A 90 1.42 -0.20 -11.57
C VAL A 90 1.90 0.46 -12.84
N TYR A 91 1.40 -0.02 -13.98
CA TYR A 91 1.81 0.42 -15.31
C TYR A 91 0.61 0.85 -16.15
N ASP A 92 0.83 1.88 -16.96
CA ASP A 92 -0.01 2.28 -18.08
C ASP A 92 0.78 2.15 -19.38
N ASN A 93 0.39 1.24 -20.28
CA ASN A 93 1.09 0.99 -21.54
C ASN A 93 2.62 0.84 -21.41
N GLY A 94 3.06 0.18 -20.32
CA GLY A 94 4.48 -0.05 -20.02
C GLY A 94 5.17 1.08 -19.23
N ALA A 95 4.54 2.24 -19.08
CA ALA A 95 5.05 3.32 -18.24
C ALA A 95 4.73 3.06 -16.75
N PHE A 96 5.71 3.22 -15.85
CA PHE A 96 5.51 3.15 -14.41
C PHE A 96 4.68 4.34 -13.92
N VAL A 97 3.53 4.07 -13.30
CA VAL A 97 2.59 5.11 -12.86
C VAL A 97 2.22 5.02 -11.38
N GLY A 98 2.55 3.93 -10.70
CA GLY A 98 2.23 3.79 -9.27
C GLY A 98 2.91 2.61 -8.62
N ALA A 99 2.94 2.62 -7.30
CA ALA A 99 3.47 1.54 -6.48
C ALA A 99 2.76 1.48 -5.12
N GLY A 100 2.89 0.33 -4.47
CA GLY A 100 2.57 0.13 -3.07
C GLY A 100 3.19 -1.16 -2.56
N GLY A 101 3.46 -1.21 -1.27
CA GLY A 101 4.01 -2.40 -0.61
C GLY A 101 3.43 -2.60 0.77
N VAL A 102 3.49 -3.83 1.25
CA VAL A 102 3.12 -4.23 2.60
C VAL A 102 4.18 -5.15 3.16
N SER A 103 4.67 -4.84 4.34
CA SER A 103 5.59 -5.68 5.11
C SER A 103 4.82 -6.41 6.19
N PHE A 104 5.15 -7.68 6.39
CA PHE A 104 4.58 -8.53 7.43
C PHE A 104 5.62 -8.77 8.51
N TYR A 105 5.22 -8.61 9.76
CA TYR A 105 6.11 -8.82 10.89
C TYR A 105 5.33 -9.31 12.11
N GLN A 106 6.04 -9.76 13.11
CA GLN A 106 5.44 -10.25 14.34
C GLN A 106 5.92 -9.44 15.53
N VAL A 107 5.00 -9.15 16.42
CA VAL A 107 5.26 -8.58 17.74
C VAL A 107 4.78 -9.56 18.81
N MET A 108 5.10 -9.29 20.07
CA MET A 108 4.59 -10.09 21.18
C MET A 108 3.05 -10.07 21.16
N PRO A 109 2.38 -11.24 21.28
CA PRO A 109 0.94 -11.34 21.30
C PRO A 109 0.30 -10.46 22.39
N THR A 110 -0.86 -9.88 22.06
CA THR A 110 -1.66 -9.09 22.98
C THR A 110 -3.10 -9.61 23.02
N TYR A 111 -3.90 -9.13 23.96
CA TYR A 111 -5.32 -9.48 24.03
C TYR A 111 -6.08 -9.13 22.73
N HIS A 112 -5.77 -7.98 22.14
CA HIS A 112 -6.42 -7.52 20.90
C HIS A 112 -5.77 -8.09 19.62
N ASN A 113 -4.55 -8.64 19.71
CA ASN A 113 -3.87 -9.33 18.62
C ASN A 113 -3.18 -10.60 19.15
N PRO A 114 -3.95 -11.69 19.36
CA PRO A 114 -3.42 -12.92 19.97
C PRO A 114 -2.36 -13.62 19.13
N THR A 115 -2.28 -13.35 17.84
CA THR A 115 -1.25 -13.92 16.95
C THR A 115 0.05 -13.11 16.94
N GLY A 116 0.00 -11.85 17.37
CA GLY A 116 1.11 -10.91 17.23
C GLY A 116 1.43 -10.53 15.79
N LYS A 117 0.73 -11.08 14.78
CA LYS A 117 0.99 -10.77 13.36
C LYS A 117 0.49 -9.37 13.03
N LYS A 118 1.33 -8.60 12.35
CA LYS A 118 1.04 -7.24 11.90
C LYS A 118 1.43 -7.05 10.44
N ALA A 119 0.75 -6.15 9.76
CA ALA A 119 1.08 -5.69 8.43
C ALA A 119 1.27 -4.17 8.44
N TYR A 120 2.30 -3.70 7.75
CA TYR A 120 2.59 -2.28 7.62
C TYR A 120 2.62 -1.90 6.13
N ILE A 121 1.66 -1.08 5.72
CA ILE A 121 1.56 -0.60 4.34
C ILE A 121 2.50 0.59 4.17
N MET A 122 3.30 0.54 3.12
CA MET A 122 4.31 1.54 2.81
C MET A 122 4.48 1.74 1.31
N ASN A 123 5.32 2.68 0.92
CA ASN A 123 5.70 2.93 -0.47
C ASN A 123 4.52 3.23 -1.41
N MET A 124 3.42 3.75 -0.87
CA MET A 124 2.25 4.12 -1.65
C MET A 124 2.55 5.35 -2.52
N TYR A 125 2.46 5.15 -3.82
CA TYR A 125 2.76 6.20 -4.79
C TYR A 125 1.83 6.15 -5.99
N THR A 126 1.44 7.32 -6.48
CA THR A 126 0.84 7.51 -7.80
C THR A 126 1.47 8.72 -8.46
N ASN A 127 1.97 8.52 -9.67
CA ASN A 127 2.51 9.60 -10.48
C ASN A 127 1.51 10.77 -10.54
N PRO A 128 1.93 12.02 -10.32
CA PRO A 128 1.04 13.18 -10.29
C PRO A 128 0.06 13.29 -11.48
N ALA A 129 0.52 12.95 -12.69
CA ALA A 129 -0.32 12.96 -13.90
C ALA A 129 -1.41 11.87 -13.93
N TYR A 130 -1.31 10.88 -13.02
CA TYR A 130 -2.22 9.75 -12.92
C TYR A 130 -3.06 9.75 -11.63
N ARG A 131 -2.99 10.81 -10.84
CA ARG A 131 -3.79 10.94 -9.61
C ARG A 131 -5.28 11.07 -9.91
N ARG A 132 -6.11 10.73 -8.90
CA ARG A 132 -7.58 10.77 -8.99
C ARG A 132 -8.19 9.83 -10.04
N LYS A 133 -7.45 8.78 -10.42
CA LYS A 133 -7.90 7.73 -11.36
C LYS A 133 -8.04 6.37 -10.67
N GLY A 134 -8.21 6.31 -9.34
CA GLY A 134 -8.44 5.08 -8.57
C GLY A 134 -7.20 4.21 -8.34
N ILE A 135 -6.02 4.52 -8.91
CA ILE A 135 -4.81 3.68 -8.85
C ILE A 135 -4.40 3.37 -7.40
N ALA A 136 -4.27 4.41 -6.55
CA ALA A 136 -3.85 4.22 -5.17
C ALA A 136 -4.87 3.40 -4.36
N TYR A 137 -6.18 3.61 -4.59
CA TYR A 137 -7.25 2.85 -3.93
C TYR A 137 -7.17 1.37 -4.29
N GLN A 138 -7.02 1.06 -5.58
CA GLN A 138 -6.91 -0.32 -6.04
C GLN A 138 -5.62 -0.99 -5.55
N THR A 139 -4.49 -0.27 -5.55
CA THR A 139 -3.23 -0.77 -4.97
C THR A 139 -3.41 -1.11 -3.49
N LEU A 140 -4.02 -0.21 -2.72
CA LEU A 140 -4.31 -0.41 -1.31
C LEU A 140 -5.22 -1.63 -1.08
N ASN A 141 -6.26 -1.79 -1.91
CA ASN A 141 -7.17 -2.93 -1.84
C ASN A 141 -6.44 -4.26 -2.05
N LEU A 142 -5.53 -4.33 -3.02
CA LEU A 142 -4.70 -5.52 -3.27
C LEU A 142 -3.80 -5.85 -2.08
N LEU A 143 -3.13 -4.84 -1.50
CA LEU A 143 -2.24 -5.03 -0.35
C LEU A 143 -2.99 -5.49 0.91
N VAL A 144 -4.16 -4.90 1.17
CA VAL A 144 -5.02 -5.31 2.29
C VAL A 144 -5.56 -6.72 2.08
N ALA A 145 -5.94 -7.08 0.84
CA ALA A 145 -6.35 -8.44 0.51
C ALA A 145 -5.22 -9.45 0.75
N ASP A 146 -3.98 -9.14 0.37
CA ASP A 146 -2.82 -10.00 0.63
C ASP A 146 -2.56 -10.16 2.14
N ALA A 147 -2.69 -9.10 2.93
CA ALA A 147 -2.57 -9.19 4.40
C ALA A 147 -3.66 -10.09 5.01
N LYS A 148 -4.90 -9.89 4.61
CA LYS A 148 -6.03 -10.72 5.07
C LYS A 148 -5.90 -12.18 4.67
N ASN A 149 -5.42 -12.47 3.46
CA ASN A 149 -5.14 -13.84 2.99
C ASN A 149 -4.06 -14.54 3.83
N LYS A 150 -3.17 -13.78 4.50
CA LYS A 150 -2.21 -14.29 5.49
C LYS A 150 -2.80 -14.39 6.92
N GLY A 151 -4.09 -14.08 7.10
CA GLY A 151 -4.75 -14.05 8.41
C GLY A 151 -4.29 -12.89 9.29
N ILE A 152 -3.96 -11.74 8.70
CA ILE A 152 -3.47 -10.55 9.40
C ILE A 152 -4.53 -9.45 9.29
N ASP A 153 -5.13 -9.09 10.45
CA ASP A 153 -6.11 -8.02 10.56
C ASP A 153 -5.52 -6.73 11.17
N ALA A 154 -4.39 -6.84 11.88
CA ALA A 154 -3.69 -5.70 12.44
C ALA A 154 -2.85 -5.02 11.36
N ILE A 155 -3.49 -4.14 10.58
CA ILE A 155 -2.89 -3.44 9.43
C ILE A 155 -2.76 -1.96 9.77
N SER A 156 -1.56 -1.41 9.62
CA SER A 156 -1.25 0.00 9.89
C SER A 156 -0.46 0.64 8.75
N LEU A 157 -0.40 1.95 8.76
CA LEU A 157 0.38 2.76 7.84
C LEU A 157 0.66 4.15 8.45
N GLU A 158 1.65 4.85 7.91
CA GLU A 158 1.82 6.28 8.12
C GLU A 158 1.17 7.05 6.96
N ALA A 159 0.34 8.03 7.30
CA ALA A 159 -0.39 8.83 6.34
C ALA A 159 0.25 10.21 6.20
N THR A 160 0.70 10.57 4.99
CA THR A 160 0.96 11.96 4.67
C THR A 160 -0.36 12.74 4.65
N GLU A 161 -0.30 14.05 4.82
CA GLU A 161 -1.48 14.93 4.72
C GLU A 161 -2.25 14.70 3.41
N MET A 162 -1.53 14.58 2.28
CA MET A 162 -2.12 14.32 0.97
C MET A 162 -2.75 12.93 0.84
N GLY A 163 -2.19 11.92 1.50
CA GLY A 163 -2.65 10.52 1.44
C GLY A 163 -3.79 10.21 2.40
N ARG A 164 -3.91 10.95 3.51
CA ARG A 164 -4.89 10.72 4.58
C ARG A 164 -6.32 10.52 4.09
N PRO A 165 -6.88 11.37 3.19
CA PRO A 165 -8.25 11.19 2.72
C PRO A 165 -8.51 9.86 2.02
N LEU A 166 -7.50 9.30 1.34
CA LEU A 166 -7.59 7.96 0.72
C LEU A 166 -7.77 6.88 1.78
N TYR A 167 -6.94 6.93 2.83
CA TYR A 167 -6.94 5.91 3.88
C TYR A 167 -8.21 5.99 4.74
N GLU A 168 -8.66 7.18 5.07
CA GLU A 168 -9.93 7.39 5.79
C GLU A 168 -11.13 6.90 4.98
N LYS A 169 -11.17 7.19 3.65
CA LYS A 169 -12.18 6.64 2.74
C LYS A 169 -12.16 5.11 2.70
N PHE A 170 -10.98 4.49 2.79
CA PHE A 170 -10.82 3.04 2.81
C PHE A 170 -11.28 2.41 4.14
N GLY A 171 -11.27 3.17 5.24
CA GLY A 171 -11.69 2.73 6.56
C GLY A 171 -10.59 2.76 7.64
N PHE A 172 -9.41 3.30 7.34
CA PHE A 172 -8.38 3.53 8.35
C PHE A 172 -8.78 4.69 9.26
N THR A 173 -8.42 4.58 10.53
CA THR A 173 -8.62 5.62 11.55
C THR A 173 -7.28 5.99 12.18
N GLY A 174 -7.17 7.20 12.69
CA GLY A 174 -5.96 7.63 13.41
C GLY A 174 -5.76 6.82 14.69
N MET A 175 -4.50 6.53 15.00
CA MET A 175 -4.09 5.92 16.28
C MET A 175 -3.66 7.03 17.23
N ASN A 176 -4.26 7.07 18.43
CA ASN A 176 -3.97 8.12 19.42
C ASN A 176 -2.90 7.69 20.42
N ASP A 177 -2.56 6.41 20.47
CA ASP A 177 -1.73 5.81 21.53
C ASP A 177 -0.31 5.47 21.07
N GLU A 178 0.07 5.83 19.82
CA GLU A 178 1.43 5.64 19.34
C GLU A 178 2.32 6.85 19.66
N MET A 179 3.53 6.56 20.13
CA MET A 179 4.54 7.57 20.44
C MET A 179 5.85 7.24 19.74
N GLU A 180 6.50 8.25 19.18
CA GLU A 180 7.81 8.15 18.55
C GLU A 180 8.88 8.80 19.44
N LEU A 181 10.01 8.07 19.65
CA LEU A 181 11.19 8.67 20.25
C LEU A 181 11.93 9.49 19.19
N LYS A 182 11.89 10.81 19.33
CA LYS A 182 12.62 11.71 18.42
C LYS A 182 14.13 11.46 18.55
N LYS A 183 14.80 11.36 17.41
CA LYS A 183 16.29 11.35 17.40
C LYS A 183 16.77 12.66 18.01
N SER A 184 17.66 12.55 19.00
CA SER A 184 18.44 13.71 19.48
C SER A 184 19.29 14.22 18.32
N VAL A 185 19.13 15.48 17.98
CA VAL A 185 19.96 16.17 16.99
C VAL A 185 21.33 16.43 17.58
#